data_f84c58333282ae9d1498182cfdb8ab60
#
_entry.id   f84c58333282ae9d1498182cfdb8ab60
#
_cell.length_a   1.000
_cell.length_b   1.000
_cell.length_c   1.000
_cell.angle_alpha   90.00
_cell.angle_beta   90.00
_cell.angle_gamma   90.00
#
_symmetry.space_group_name_H-M   'P 1'
#
loop_
_entity.id
_entity.type
_entity.pdbx_description
1 polymer ?
#
loop_
_entity_poly.entity_id
_entity_poly.type
_entity_poly.pdbx_seq_one_letter_code
_entity_poly.pdbx_strand_id
1 'polypeptide(L)'
;MIKKFIFAILFAFIFSNALLAQIIVQGGGIANECYENTKFETTSKLTSINICYKALKEPLSKKDKAATHVNLGILLMRRGEYLKAQEQYTKATIVQPELSEIYINLAASRIYTKNYQQAIEAATKSIEMGTEKLPEALYNRAIALDGLGLSDKALADLILALEIRPDWPPATNMISMYDKNSKITKNK
;
A
#
# COMPACT_ATOMS: atom_id res chain seq x y z
N MET A 1 1.32 -12.81 -28.47
CA MET A 1 0.79 -11.54 -27.91
C MET A 1 -0.30 -11.72 -26.85
N ILE A 2 -1.15 -12.72 -26.95
CA ILE A 2 -2.27 -13.00 -26.01
C ILE A 2 -1.82 -13.36 -24.58
N LYS A 3 -0.69 -14.08 -24.41
CA LYS A 3 -0.17 -14.50 -23.09
C LYS A 3 0.27 -13.32 -22.17
N LYS A 4 0.71 -12.19 -22.75
CA LYS A 4 1.10 -10.99 -21.95
C LYS A 4 -0.11 -10.21 -21.44
N PHE A 5 -1.25 -10.25 -22.13
CA PHE A 5 -2.47 -9.54 -21.73
C PHE A 5 -3.20 -10.23 -20.56
N ILE A 6 -3.19 -11.56 -20.54
CA ILE A 6 -3.82 -12.35 -19.45
C ILE A 6 -3.04 -12.14 -18.13
N PHE A 7 -1.72 -12.00 -18.20
CA PHE A 7 -0.86 -11.76 -17.02
C PHE A 7 -1.13 -10.39 -16.39
N ALA A 8 -1.36 -9.35 -17.19
CA ALA A 8 -1.68 -8.02 -16.71
C ALA A 8 -3.05 -7.92 -16.01
N ILE A 9 -4.04 -8.68 -16.49
CA ILE A 9 -5.41 -8.66 -15.93
C ILE A 9 -5.48 -9.44 -14.61
N LEU A 10 -4.79 -10.58 -14.50
CA LEU A 10 -4.70 -11.34 -13.23
C LEU A 10 -3.94 -10.58 -12.13
N PHE A 11 -2.91 -9.84 -12.51
CA PHE A 11 -2.13 -9.02 -11.60
C PHE A 11 -2.95 -7.85 -11.01
N ALA A 12 -3.85 -7.24 -11.82
CA ALA A 12 -4.70 -6.14 -11.36
C ALA A 12 -5.72 -6.57 -10.27
N PHE A 13 -6.20 -7.83 -10.30
CA PHE A 13 -7.20 -8.32 -9.33
C PHE A 13 -6.63 -8.65 -7.94
N ILE A 14 -5.33 -8.97 -7.84
CA ILE A 14 -4.69 -9.36 -6.58
C ILE A 14 -4.31 -8.15 -5.74
N PHE A 15 -4.11 -7.00 -6.37
CA PHE A 15 -3.67 -5.78 -5.69
C PHE A 15 -4.74 -5.05 -4.88
N SER A 16 -6.02 -5.45 -4.97
CA SER A 16 -7.10 -4.59 -4.48
C SER A 16 -7.35 -4.62 -2.97
N ASN A 17 -6.77 -5.55 -2.17
CA ASN A 17 -7.25 -5.74 -0.80
C ASN A 17 -6.22 -5.65 0.34
N ALA A 18 -4.92 -5.48 0.08
CA ALA A 18 -3.95 -5.69 1.16
C ALA A 18 -3.13 -4.49 1.60
N LEU A 19 -3.13 -3.39 0.90
CA LEU A 19 -1.97 -2.50 0.86
C LEU A 19 -2.07 -1.21 1.66
N LEU A 20 -3.15 -0.91 2.35
CA LEU A 20 -3.35 0.42 2.92
C LEU A 20 -3.49 0.38 4.44
N ALA A 21 -2.50 0.93 5.12
CA ALA A 21 -2.53 1.18 6.55
C ALA A 21 -3.26 2.50 6.84
N GLN A 22 -4.45 2.43 7.40
CA GLN A 22 -5.16 3.61 7.88
C GLN A 22 -4.49 4.16 9.14
N ILE A 23 -4.42 5.49 9.23
CA ILE A 23 -3.98 6.18 10.43
C ILE A 23 -5.17 6.92 11.02
N ILE A 24 -5.41 6.67 12.32
CA ILE A 24 -6.53 7.26 13.05
C ILE A 24 -6.29 8.75 13.25
N VAL A 25 -7.29 9.58 12.98
CA VAL A 25 -7.35 10.98 13.38
C VAL A 25 -7.86 11.04 14.83
N GLN A 26 -7.13 11.69 15.71
CA GLN A 26 -7.51 11.82 17.13
C GLN A 26 -8.36 13.06 17.40
N GLY A 27 -8.29 14.07 16.53
CA GLY A 27 -9.12 15.27 16.62
C GLY A 27 -10.55 15.06 16.09
N GLY A 28 -11.46 15.95 16.48
CA GLY A 28 -12.82 16.01 15.93
C GLY A 28 -12.90 16.81 14.62
N GLY A 29 -14.13 17.10 14.18
CA GLY A 29 -14.37 17.99 13.03
C GLY A 29 -14.12 17.35 11.68
N ILE A 30 -13.77 18.16 10.68
CA ILE A 30 -13.66 17.75 9.27
C ILE A 30 -12.54 16.70 9.06
N ALA A 31 -11.48 16.73 9.85
CA ALA A 31 -10.42 15.71 9.76
C ALA A 31 -10.92 14.32 10.17
N ASN A 32 -11.77 14.23 11.20
CA ASN A 32 -12.42 12.99 11.57
C ASN A 32 -13.40 12.50 10.50
N GLU A 33 -14.15 13.41 9.87
CA GLU A 33 -15.03 13.06 8.75
C GLU A 33 -14.24 12.49 7.56
N CYS A 34 -13.06 13.05 7.24
CA CYS A 34 -12.14 12.48 6.25
C CYS A 34 -11.71 11.05 6.62
N TYR A 35 -11.38 10.81 7.87
CA TYR A 35 -11.01 9.48 8.37
C TYR A 35 -12.17 8.48 8.26
N GLU A 36 -13.38 8.86 8.73
CA GLU A 36 -14.55 7.99 8.70
C GLU A 36 -14.94 7.61 7.25
N ASN A 37 -14.89 8.57 6.34
CA ASN A 37 -15.11 8.29 4.92
C ASN A 37 -14.08 7.30 4.37
N THR A 38 -12.81 7.42 4.78
CA THR A 38 -11.76 6.48 4.38
C THR A 38 -11.97 5.10 4.96
N LYS A 39 -12.49 5.02 6.19
CA LYS A 39 -12.71 3.76 6.90
C LYS A 39 -13.87 2.95 6.31
N PHE A 40 -14.98 3.59 5.99
CA PHE A 40 -16.21 2.92 5.60
C PHE A 40 -16.47 2.86 4.10
N GLU A 41 -15.86 3.73 3.30
CA GLU A 41 -16.04 3.69 1.85
C GLU A 41 -15.13 2.65 1.18
N THR A 42 -15.74 1.72 0.48
CA THR A 42 -15.03 0.77 -0.39
C THR A 42 -14.65 1.41 -1.73
N THR A 43 -15.45 2.37 -2.20
CA THR A 43 -15.21 3.16 -3.42
C THR A 43 -15.10 4.62 -3.05
N SER A 44 -14.03 5.28 -3.48
CA SER A 44 -13.81 6.67 -3.13
C SER A 44 -14.69 7.63 -3.94
N LYS A 45 -15.52 8.41 -3.25
CA LYS A 45 -16.30 9.50 -3.85
C LYS A 45 -15.46 10.77 -3.91
N LEU A 46 -15.74 11.61 -4.90
CA LEU A 46 -15.08 12.92 -5.01
C LEU A 46 -15.40 13.84 -3.82
N THR A 47 -16.62 13.70 -3.26
CA THR A 47 -17.03 14.41 -2.05
C THR A 47 -16.13 14.12 -0.86
N SER A 48 -15.77 12.84 -0.63
CA SER A 48 -14.90 12.40 0.45
C SER A 48 -13.47 12.93 0.28
N ILE A 49 -12.95 12.94 -0.94
CA ILE A 49 -11.67 13.57 -1.28
C ILE A 49 -11.71 15.08 -0.95
N ASN A 50 -12.78 15.78 -1.33
CA ASN A 50 -12.94 17.20 -1.07
C ASN A 50 -13.02 17.52 0.43
N ILE A 51 -13.62 16.64 1.23
CA ILE A 51 -13.65 16.74 2.70
C ILE A 51 -12.22 16.68 3.26
N CYS A 52 -11.39 15.73 2.80
CA CYS A 52 -10.00 15.65 3.22
C CYS A 52 -9.20 16.90 2.82
N TYR A 53 -9.39 17.43 1.62
CA TYR A 53 -8.76 18.69 1.20
C TYR A 53 -9.22 19.90 2.04
N LYS A 54 -10.48 19.93 2.48
CA LYS A 54 -10.97 20.99 3.40
C LYS A 54 -10.32 20.83 4.78
N ALA A 55 -10.26 19.60 5.29
CA ALA A 55 -9.62 19.30 6.57
C ALA A 55 -8.15 19.78 6.62
N LEU A 56 -7.39 19.62 5.53
CA LEU A 56 -6.01 20.08 5.45
C LEU A 56 -5.83 21.61 5.48
N LYS A 57 -6.91 22.37 5.35
CA LYS A 57 -6.89 23.85 5.48
C LYS A 57 -7.12 24.31 6.92
N GLU A 58 -7.59 23.40 7.79
CA GLU A 58 -7.83 23.67 9.20
C GLU A 58 -6.52 23.60 10.01
N PRO A 59 -6.48 24.26 11.18
CA PRO A 59 -5.35 24.14 12.11
C PRO A 59 -5.34 22.75 12.76
N LEU A 60 -4.62 21.83 12.17
CA LEU A 60 -4.47 20.46 12.66
C LEU A 60 -3.19 20.28 13.49
N SER A 61 -3.24 19.37 14.48
CA SER A 61 -2.02 18.84 15.09
C SER A 61 -1.12 18.20 14.01
N LYS A 62 0.18 18.10 14.24
CA LYS A 62 1.08 17.39 13.30
C LYS A 62 0.59 15.98 13.00
N LYS A 63 0.14 15.25 14.02
CA LYS A 63 -0.37 13.90 13.91
C LYS A 63 -1.63 13.84 13.04
N ASP A 64 -2.61 14.68 13.31
CA ASP A 64 -3.86 14.70 12.54
C ASP A 64 -3.63 15.17 11.10
N LYS A 65 -2.70 16.11 10.89
CA LYS A 65 -2.31 16.55 9.56
C LYS A 65 -1.68 15.43 8.74
N ALA A 66 -0.75 14.67 9.33
CA ALA A 66 -0.15 13.52 8.68
C ALA A 66 -1.20 12.43 8.39
N ALA A 67 -2.06 12.12 9.37
CA ALA A 67 -3.15 11.16 9.22
C ALA A 67 -4.13 11.59 8.10
N THR A 68 -4.46 12.88 8.02
CA THR A 68 -5.35 13.42 6.97
C THR A 68 -4.71 13.29 5.58
N HIS A 69 -3.40 13.56 5.44
CA HIS A 69 -2.69 13.31 4.19
C HIS A 69 -2.71 11.82 3.81
N VAL A 70 -2.51 10.92 4.77
CA VAL A 70 -2.58 9.46 4.51
C VAL A 70 -3.99 9.05 4.07
N ASN A 71 -5.02 9.50 4.77
CA ASN A 71 -6.41 9.16 4.43
C ASN A 71 -6.81 9.70 3.05
N LEU A 72 -6.40 10.92 2.72
CA LEU A 72 -6.57 11.46 1.37
C LEU A 72 -5.84 10.61 0.32
N GLY A 73 -4.61 10.19 0.60
CA GLY A 73 -3.85 9.28 -0.26
C GLY A 73 -4.56 7.96 -0.50
N ILE A 74 -5.16 7.35 0.55
CA ILE A 74 -5.94 6.11 0.44
C ILE A 74 -7.15 6.30 -0.49
N LEU A 75 -7.90 7.40 -0.34
CA LEU A 75 -9.02 7.69 -1.22
C LEU A 75 -8.57 7.88 -2.68
N LEU A 76 -7.45 8.54 -2.91
CA LEU A 76 -6.86 8.73 -4.24
C LEU A 76 -6.37 7.39 -4.83
N MET A 77 -5.76 6.50 -4.04
CA MET A 77 -5.40 5.13 -4.46
C MET A 77 -6.63 4.35 -4.94
N ARG A 78 -7.73 4.39 -4.20
CA ARG A 78 -8.99 3.72 -4.57
C ARG A 78 -9.59 4.25 -5.87
N ARG A 79 -9.27 5.48 -6.26
CA ARG A 79 -9.67 6.08 -7.55
C ARG A 79 -8.68 5.81 -8.69
N GLY A 80 -7.55 5.14 -8.42
CA GLY A 80 -6.49 4.97 -9.40
C GLY A 80 -5.63 6.22 -9.63
N GLU A 81 -5.77 7.25 -8.79
CA GLU A 81 -4.99 8.49 -8.87
C GLU A 81 -3.64 8.35 -8.14
N TYR A 82 -2.86 7.34 -8.56
CA TYR A 82 -1.68 6.86 -7.83
C TYR A 82 -0.59 7.91 -7.61
N LEU A 83 -0.32 8.76 -8.60
CA LEU A 83 0.68 9.84 -8.47
C LEU A 83 0.25 10.90 -7.46
N LYS A 84 -1.05 11.26 -7.43
CA LYS A 84 -1.56 12.18 -6.42
C LYS A 84 -1.54 11.55 -5.03
N ALA A 85 -1.85 10.25 -4.92
CA ALA A 85 -1.73 9.52 -3.66
C ALA A 85 -0.29 9.54 -3.15
N GLN A 86 0.68 9.25 -4.03
CA GLN A 86 2.11 9.31 -3.69
C GLN A 86 2.54 10.69 -3.19
N GLU A 87 2.04 11.77 -3.80
CA GLU A 87 2.28 13.14 -3.34
C GLU A 87 1.77 13.36 -1.91
N GLN A 88 0.56 12.87 -1.59
CA GLN A 88 -0.01 13.00 -0.26
C GLN A 88 0.78 12.20 0.78
N TYR A 89 1.18 10.97 0.47
CA TYR A 89 2.03 10.18 1.37
C TYR A 89 3.40 10.83 1.58
N THR A 90 4.00 11.43 0.54
CA THR A 90 5.24 12.19 0.68
C THR A 90 5.06 13.40 1.60
N LYS A 91 3.94 14.13 1.49
CA LYS A 91 3.63 15.21 2.44
C LYS A 91 3.49 14.68 3.87
N ALA A 92 2.88 13.52 4.05
CA ALA A 92 2.76 12.90 5.36
C ALA A 92 4.14 12.55 5.97
N THR A 93 5.10 12.04 5.17
CA THR A 93 6.46 11.75 5.65
C THR A 93 7.23 13.01 6.06
N ILE A 94 6.93 14.17 5.46
CA ILE A 94 7.54 15.46 5.86
C ILE A 94 6.96 15.94 7.19
N VAL A 95 5.66 15.75 7.41
CA VAL A 95 4.97 16.21 8.62
C VAL A 95 5.31 15.33 9.82
N GLN A 96 5.38 14.00 9.61
CA GLN A 96 5.61 13.02 10.67
C GLN A 96 6.46 11.84 10.17
N PRO A 97 7.78 12.02 10.02
CA PRO A 97 8.68 11.03 9.45
C PRO A 97 8.84 9.76 10.30
N GLU A 98 8.45 9.78 11.56
CA GLU A 98 8.54 8.67 12.51
C GLU A 98 7.36 7.69 12.45
N LEU A 99 6.31 7.94 11.66
CA LEU A 99 5.20 7.02 11.49
C LEU A 99 5.49 6.00 10.38
N SER A 100 5.79 4.78 10.78
CA SER A 100 6.16 3.67 9.89
C SER A 100 5.08 3.32 8.86
N GLU A 101 3.79 3.45 9.22
CA GLU A 101 2.65 3.14 8.36
C GLU A 101 2.58 4.03 7.11
N ILE A 102 3.09 5.26 7.19
CA ILE A 102 3.13 6.17 6.04
C ILE A 102 3.98 5.56 4.92
N TYR A 103 5.09 4.91 5.28
CA TYR A 103 6.01 4.31 4.33
C TYR A 103 5.44 3.04 3.68
N ILE A 104 4.55 2.30 4.36
CA ILE A 104 3.79 1.19 3.76
C ILE A 104 2.92 1.72 2.61
N ASN A 105 2.19 2.81 2.86
CA ASN A 105 1.31 3.42 1.86
C ASN A 105 2.10 4.05 0.70
N LEU A 106 3.24 4.66 1.01
CA LEU A 106 4.15 5.19 0.01
C LEU A 106 4.70 4.08 -0.88
N ALA A 107 5.10 2.94 -0.31
CA ALA A 107 5.53 1.76 -1.06
C ALA A 107 4.40 1.27 -1.99
N ALA A 108 3.18 1.14 -1.46
CA ALA A 108 2.02 0.74 -2.26
C ALA A 108 1.80 1.65 -3.47
N SER A 109 1.80 2.97 -3.29
CA SER A 109 1.61 3.92 -4.39
C SER A 109 2.71 3.81 -5.45
N ARG A 110 3.96 3.58 -5.03
CA ARG A 110 5.11 3.40 -5.91
C ARG A 110 5.04 2.08 -6.70
N ILE A 111 4.46 1.02 -6.13
CA ILE A 111 4.19 -0.23 -6.85
C ILE A 111 3.24 0.03 -8.01
N TYR A 112 2.13 0.73 -7.77
CA TYR A 112 1.15 1.04 -8.81
C TYR A 112 1.70 1.96 -9.91
N THR A 113 2.68 2.80 -9.59
CA THR A 113 3.40 3.61 -10.58
C THR A 113 4.63 2.90 -11.18
N LYS A 114 4.86 1.61 -10.82
CA LYS A 114 5.99 0.77 -11.26
C LYS A 114 7.37 1.30 -10.85
N ASN A 115 7.42 2.16 -9.86
CA ASN A 115 8.67 2.66 -9.27
C ASN A 115 9.18 1.66 -8.21
N TYR A 116 9.46 0.42 -8.66
CA TYR A 116 9.72 -0.73 -7.77
C TYR A 116 10.92 -0.52 -6.85
N GLN A 117 12.02 0.05 -7.34
CA GLN A 117 13.19 0.31 -6.50
C GLN A 117 12.84 1.22 -5.32
N GLN A 118 12.16 2.32 -5.59
CA GLN A 118 11.73 3.25 -4.54
C GLN A 118 10.66 2.63 -3.62
N ALA A 119 9.83 1.72 -4.14
CA ALA A 119 8.86 0.97 -3.33
C ALA A 119 9.58 0.06 -2.31
N ILE A 120 10.64 -0.63 -2.74
CA ILE A 120 11.49 -1.44 -1.85
C ILE A 120 12.09 -0.56 -0.74
N GLU A 121 12.64 0.60 -1.09
CA GLU A 121 13.22 1.53 -0.11
C GLU A 121 12.18 1.97 0.94
N ALA A 122 10.98 2.34 0.49
CA ALA A 122 9.91 2.75 1.41
C ALA A 122 9.46 1.59 2.31
N ALA A 123 9.20 0.41 1.75
CA ALA A 123 8.80 -0.76 2.54
C ALA A 123 9.91 -1.16 3.55
N THR A 124 11.18 -1.16 3.12
CA THR A 124 12.32 -1.43 4.00
C THR A 124 12.39 -0.41 5.13
N LYS A 125 12.19 0.89 4.83
CA LYS A 125 12.15 1.94 5.87
C LYS A 125 11.08 1.65 6.91
N SER A 126 9.86 1.25 6.51
CA SER A 126 8.80 0.87 7.44
C SER A 126 9.20 -0.32 8.32
N ILE A 127 9.83 -1.35 7.73
CA ILE A 127 10.32 -2.54 8.45
C ILE A 127 11.39 -2.17 9.49
N GLU A 128 12.38 -1.39 9.09
CA GLU A 128 13.47 -0.92 9.97
C GLU A 128 12.96 -0.07 11.14
N MET A 129 11.86 0.63 10.95
CA MET A 129 11.19 1.41 12.01
C MET A 129 10.36 0.56 12.97
N GLY A 130 10.28 -0.76 12.77
CA GLY A 130 9.55 -1.68 13.65
C GLY A 130 8.03 -1.52 13.55
N THR A 131 7.50 -1.40 12.34
CA THR A 131 6.05 -1.27 12.13
C THR A 131 5.26 -2.43 12.72
N GLU A 132 4.11 -2.12 13.36
CA GLU A 132 3.16 -3.14 13.80
C GLU A 132 2.48 -3.88 12.63
N LYS A 133 2.56 -3.30 11.43
CA LYS A 133 2.01 -3.85 10.18
C LYS A 133 3.11 -4.53 9.33
N LEU A 134 3.98 -5.29 10.00
CA LEU A 134 5.11 -5.93 9.37
C LEU A 134 4.71 -6.86 8.20
N PRO A 135 3.64 -7.69 8.28
CA PRO A 135 3.22 -8.50 7.14
C PRO A 135 2.87 -7.67 5.90
N GLU A 136 2.19 -6.53 6.05
CA GLU A 136 1.85 -5.63 4.95
C GLU A 136 3.09 -4.98 4.33
N ALA A 137 4.06 -4.59 5.15
CA ALA A 137 5.32 -4.01 4.68
C ALA A 137 6.15 -5.04 3.89
N LEU A 138 6.27 -6.28 4.40
CA LEU A 138 6.92 -7.39 3.73
C LEU A 138 6.23 -7.72 2.40
N TYR A 139 4.91 -7.80 2.39
CA TYR A 139 4.14 -8.08 1.17
C TYR A 139 4.35 -6.99 0.10
N ASN A 140 4.31 -5.72 0.48
CA ASN A 140 4.60 -4.63 -0.46
C ASN A 140 6.03 -4.71 -1.01
N ARG A 141 7.00 -5.06 -0.16
CA ARG A 141 8.39 -5.25 -0.59
C ARG A 141 8.51 -6.44 -1.54
N ALA A 142 7.84 -7.54 -1.23
CA ALA A 142 7.80 -8.72 -2.09
C ALA A 142 7.25 -8.41 -3.49
N ILE A 143 6.14 -7.67 -3.59
CA ILE A 143 5.59 -7.24 -4.88
C ILE A 143 6.60 -6.41 -5.67
N ALA A 144 7.27 -5.49 -5.01
CA ALA A 144 8.23 -4.61 -5.67
C ALA A 144 9.50 -5.38 -6.10
N LEU A 145 9.96 -6.35 -5.27
CA LEU A 145 11.06 -7.26 -5.62
C LEU A 145 10.71 -8.12 -6.82
N ASP A 146 9.51 -8.70 -6.85
CA ASP A 146 9.03 -9.49 -7.98
C ASP A 146 8.91 -8.64 -9.27
N GLY A 147 8.45 -7.40 -9.14
CA GLY A 147 8.42 -6.43 -10.24
C GLY A 147 9.79 -6.14 -10.85
N LEU A 148 10.88 -6.34 -10.10
CA LEU A 148 12.27 -6.28 -10.58
C LEU A 148 12.85 -7.65 -10.99
N GLY A 149 12.05 -8.74 -10.94
CA GLY A 149 12.51 -10.10 -11.25
C GLY A 149 13.32 -10.76 -10.15
N LEU A 150 13.32 -10.21 -8.92
CA LEU A 150 14.04 -10.74 -7.76
C LEU A 150 13.14 -11.71 -6.97
N SER A 151 12.61 -12.73 -7.66
CA SER A 151 11.57 -13.62 -7.14
C SER A 151 11.98 -14.41 -5.90
N ASP A 152 13.25 -14.81 -5.76
CA ASP A 152 13.72 -15.51 -4.56
C ASP A 152 13.63 -14.63 -3.30
N LYS A 153 13.97 -13.34 -3.44
CA LYS A 153 13.85 -12.38 -2.34
C LYS A 153 12.39 -12.07 -2.02
N ALA A 154 11.55 -11.97 -3.05
CA ALA A 154 10.12 -11.78 -2.88
C ALA A 154 9.49 -12.97 -2.12
N LEU A 155 9.87 -14.20 -2.48
CA LEU A 155 9.39 -15.40 -1.80
C LEU A 155 9.82 -15.44 -0.33
N ALA A 156 11.06 -15.05 -0.01
CA ALA A 156 11.53 -14.96 1.37
C ALA A 156 10.68 -13.98 2.22
N ASP A 157 10.36 -12.80 1.68
CA ASP A 157 9.49 -11.83 2.36
C ASP A 157 8.07 -12.37 2.55
N LEU A 158 7.51 -13.07 1.56
CA LEU A 158 6.18 -13.69 1.67
C LEU A 158 6.13 -14.80 2.72
N ILE A 159 7.16 -15.65 2.79
CA ILE A 159 7.27 -16.68 3.81
C ILE A 159 7.30 -16.04 5.19
N LEU A 160 8.16 -15.04 5.39
CA LEU A 160 8.25 -14.32 6.66
C LEU A 160 6.90 -13.65 7.03
N ALA A 161 6.18 -13.10 6.07
CA ALA A 161 4.85 -12.53 6.30
C ALA A 161 3.85 -13.59 6.79
N LEU A 162 3.92 -14.83 6.26
CA LEU A 162 3.07 -15.94 6.68
C LEU A 162 3.50 -16.55 8.02
N GLU A 163 4.77 -16.50 8.39
CA GLU A 163 5.22 -16.88 9.75
C GLU A 163 4.58 -15.98 10.81
N ILE A 164 4.39 -14.68 10.51
CA ILE A 164 3.77 -13.70 11.40
C ILE A 164 2.23 -13.80 11.36
N ARG A 165 1.67 -14.00 10.17
CA ARG A 165 0.22 -14.09 9.94
C ARG A 165 -0.09 -15.31 9.06
N PRO A 166 -0.24 -16.49 9.67
CA PRO A 166 -0.62 -17.71 8.95
C PRO A 166 -1.94 -17.53 8.18
N ASP A 167 -2.06 -18.21 7.03
CA ASP A 167 -3.27 -18.22 6.19
C ASP A 167 -3.69 -16.83 5.65
N TRP A 168 -2.77 -15.87 5.60
CA TRP A 168 -3.07 -14.55 5.05
C TRP A 168 -3.22 -14.59 3.52
N PRO A 169 -4.46 -14.38 2.98
CA PRO A 169 -4.74 -14.63 1.57
C PRO A 169 -3.85 -13.86 0.58
N PRO A 170 -3.46 -12.59 0.82
CA PRO A 170 -2.56 -11.91 -0.10
C PRO A 170 -1.24 -12.64 -0.31
N ALA A 171 -0.59 -13.09 0.75
CA ALA A 171 0.70 -13.78 0.66
C ALA A 171 0.56 -15.22 0.14
N THR A 172 -0.41 -15.99 0.63
CA THR A 172 -0.66 -17.38 0.17
C THR A 172 -1.01 -17.41 -1.32
N ASN A 173 -1.82 -16.49 -1.81
CA ASN A 173 -2.17 -16.38 -3.21
C ASN A 173 -0.94 -16.07 -4.07
N MET A 174 -0.10 -15.14 -3.64
CA MET A 174 1.11 -14.78 -4.38
C MET A 174 2.11 -15.94 -4.45
N ILE A 175 2.34 -16.67 -3.36
CA ILE A 175 3.19 -17.88 -3.34
C ILE A 175 2.65 -18.95 -4.30
N SER A 176 1.33 -19.17 -4.30
CA SER A 176 0.73 -20.18 -5.18
C SER A 176 0.97 -19.93 -6.68
N MET A 177 1.23 -18.69 -7.05
CA MET A 177 1.58 -18.35 -8.44
C MET A 177 3.00 -18.77 -8.79
N TYR A 178 3.95 -18.68 -7.88
CA TYR A 178 5.31 -19.19 -8.09
C TYR A 178 5.31 -20.70 -8.32
N ASP A 179 4.55 -21.47 -7.52
CA ASP A 179 4.42 -22.92 -7.66
C ASP A 179 3.81 -23.35 -9.00
N LYS A 180 2.79 -22.65 -9.46
CA LYS A 180 2.17 -22.91 -10.78
C LYS A 180 3.15 -22.63 -11.92
N ASN A 181 3.89 -21.53 -11.84
CA ASN A 181 4.87 -21.17 -12.86
C ASN A 181 6.04 -22.15 -12.90
N SER A 182 6.52 -22.65 -11.74
CA SER A 182 7.59 -23.65 -11.68
C SER A 182 7.19 -24.99 -12.30
N LYS A 183 5.92 -25.41 -12.19
CA LYS A 183 5.39 -26.63 -12.84
C LYS A 183 5.25 -26.48 -14.36
N ILE A 184 4.91 -25.28 -14.85
CA ILE A 184 4.79 -25.02 -16.29
C ILE A 184 6.17 -25.04 -16.97
N THR A 185 7.21 -24.57 -16.30
CA THR A 185 8.58 -24.54 -16.85
C THR A 185 9.27 -25.91 -16.85
N LYS A 186 8.89 -26.84 -15.96
CA LYS A 186 9.44 -28.22 -15.89
C LYS A 186 8.81 -29.17 -16.93
N ASN A 187 7.69 -28.81 -17.51
CA ASN A 187 6.96 -29.63 -18.52
C ASN A 187 7.20 -29.18 -19.97
N LYS A 188 8.24 -28.39 -20.21
CA LYS A 188 8.75 -28.01 -21.54
C LYS A 188 10.17 -28.48 -21.73
#